data_0e289766517bb223b7a66799b79a1699
#
_entry.id   0e289766517bb223b7a66799b79a1699
#
_cell.length_a   1.000
_cell.length_b   1.000
_cell.length_c   1.000
_cell.angle_alpha   90.00
_cell.angle_beta   90.00
_cell.angle_gamma   90.00
#
_symmetry.space_group_name_H-M   'P 1'
#
loop_
_entity.id
_entity.type
_entity.pdbx_description
1 polymer ?
#
loop_
_entity_poly.entity_id
_entity_poly.type
_entity_poly.pdbx_seq_one_letter_code
_entity_poly.pdbx_strand_id
1 'polypeptide(L)'
;MNLLPMQYYLEVVKEKSISHAAAKLHITQQTLSAHIAALEKELGCTLFRRKPDFAMTYAGRVFYEYARRFDSLYRSMRQEFDDISGNKAGELSVGVAPTRGRFLLPPILSAYRKLRTNIQIRLVETTNSDLISRLLDGGIDLIFASVNEDHPLIASKKIFEEEMRLLIPESLLPAKDRRRIKNGDFAPLAACPFLMMNQQEDISGVIGNAFFDRHGIVPKIAVASGNMETILDLCLAGEGACFCSKELAAKIFDGRDDSHLLQIPLGESFSIRASWLKTPYIRKALLDFVDVCEAAAP
;
A
#
# COMPACT_ATOMS: atom_id res chain seq x y z
N MET A 1 7.96 28.27 16.42
CA MET A 1 7.12 28.00 15.23
C MET A 1 5.82 27.32 15.72
N ASN A 2 4.68 27.97 15.56
CA ASN A 2 3.43 27.43 16.07
C ASN A 2 2.69 26.65 14.94
N LEU A 3 2.84 25.35 14.90
CA LEU A 3 2.18 24.47 13.93
C LEU A 3 0.86 23.90 14.47
N LEU A 4 0.49 24.27 15.70
CA LEU A 4 -0.67 23.69 16.40
C LEU A 4 -1.99 23.84 15.62
N PRO A 5 -2.34 25.01 15.04
CA PRO A 5 -3.57 25.14 14.26
C PRO A 5 -3.63 24.20 13.05
N MET A 6 -2.48 23.96 12.42
CA MET A 6 -2.34 23.05 11.27
C MET A 6 -2.53 21.59 11.70
N GLN A 7 -1.93 21.18 12.81
CA GLN A 7 -2.12 19.84 13.38
C GLN A 7 -3.57 19.60 13.80
N TYR A 8 -4.20 20.60 14.39
CA TYR A 8 -5.62 20.54 14.73
C TYR A 8 -6.51 20.39 13.48
N TYR A 9 -6.19 21.14 12.44
CA TYR A 9 -6.89 21.02 11.17
C TYR A 9 -6.76 19.60 10.58
N LEU A 10 -5.55 19.05 10.55
CA LEU A 10 -5.30 17.69 10.04
C LEU A 10 -6.07 16.62 10.83
N GLU A 11 -6.13 16.74 12.16
CA GLU A 11 -6.89 15.78 12.98
C GLU A 11 -8.41 15.91 12.74
N VAL A 12 -8.94 17.14 12.53
CA VAL A 12 -10.35 17.32 12.15
C VAL A 12 -10.69 16.69 10.80
N VAL A 13 -9.79 16.79 9.81
CA VAL A 13 -9.97 16.13 8.51
C VAL A 13 -10.01 14.62 8.66
N LYS A 14 -9.10 14.05 9.45
CA LYS A 14 -8.98 12.61 9.71
C LYS A 14 -10.22 12.04 10.38
N GLU A 15 -10.71 12.71 11.41
CA GLU A 15 -11.88 12.27 12.20
C GLU A 15 -13.22 12.61 11.52
N LYS A 16 -13.21 13.45 10.48
CA LYS A 16 -14.42 13.98 9.81
C LYS A 16 -15.44 14.57 10.80
N SER A 17 -14.97 15.02 11.97
CA SER A 17 -15.77 15.50 13.08
C SER A 17 -14.92 16.32 14.04
N ILE A 18 -15.35 17.56 14.32
CA ILE A 18 -14.68 18.42 15.30
C ILE A 18 -14.76 17.82 16.71
N SER A 19 -15.89 17.20 17.07
CA SER A 19 -16.07 16.61 18.41
C SER A 19 -15.16 15.41 18.62
N HIS A 20 -15.07 14.51 17.64
CA HIS A 20 -14.19 13.34 17.72
C HIS A 20 -12.72 13.74 17.72
N ALA A 21 -12.34 14.69 16.87
CA ALA A 21 -10.97 15.22 16.84
C ALA A 21 -10.60 15.87 18.19
N ALA A 22 -11.50 16.66 18.80
CA ALA A 22 -11.26 17.26 20.11
C ALA A 22 -11.06 16.22 21.21
N ALA A 23 -11.88 15.16 21.24
CA ALA A 23 -11.72 14.04 22.16
C ALA A 23 -10.36 13.35 22.02
N LYS A 24 -9.92 13.09 20.78
CA LYS A 24 -8.60 12.52 20.50
C LYS A 24 -7.43 13.40 20.89
N LEU A 25 -7.59 14.72 20.72
CA LEU A 25 -6.59 15.71 21.10
C LEU A 25 -6.61 16.05 22.59
N HIS A 26 -7.52 15.44 23.37
CA HIS A 26 -7.72 15.70 24.80
C HIS A 26 -7.99 17.17 25.11
N ILE A 27 -8.75 17.85 24.25
CA ILE A 27 -9.18 19.25 24.42
C ILE A 27 -10.72 19.36 24.28
N THR A 28 -11.26 20.51 24.65
CA THR A 28 -12.71 20.76 24.47
C THR A 28 -13.03 21.04 23.00
N GLN A 29 -14.25 20.67 22.57
CA GLN A 29 -14.73 21.00 21.22
C GLN A 29 -14.73 22.51 20.97
N GLN A 30 -15.03 23.34 22.03
CA GLN A 30 -14.98 24.79 21.91
C GLN A 30 -13.59 25.30 21.62
N THR A 31 -12.58 24.78 22.31
CA THR A 31 -11.17 25.11 22.05
C THR A 31 -10.76 24.78 20.62
N LEU A 32 -11.05 23.57 20.17
CA LEU A 32 -10.72 23.15 18.80
C LEU A 32 -11.45 24.01 17.75
N SER A 33 -12.74 24.27 17.95
CA SER A 33 -13.53 25.14 17.06
C SER A 33 -13.00 26.57 17.01
N ALA A 34 -12.53 27.12 18.13
CA ALA A 34 -11.91 28.44 18.17
C ALA A 34 -10.58 28.47 17.38
N HIS A 35 -9.74 27.45 17.48
CA HIS A 35 -8.51 27.36 16.70
C HIS A 35 -8.78 27.26 15.21
N ILE A 36 -9.77 26.44 14.80
CA ILE A 36 -10.15 26.35 13.38
C ILE A 36 -10.70 27.69 12.88
N ALA A 37 -11.57 28.34 13.65
CA ALA A 37 -12.12 29.65 13.27
C ALA A 37 -11.02 30.73 13.16
N ALA A 38 -10.05 30.73 14.07
CA ALA A 38 -8.89 31.63 14.00
C ALA A 38 -8.05 31.39 12.72
N LEU A 39 -7.81 30.13 12.38
CA LEU A 39 -7.12 29.74 11.15
C LEU A 39 -7.89 30.17 9.90
N GLU A 40 -9.21 29.95 9.85
CA GLU A 40 -10.09 30.39 8.76
C GLU A 40 -10.08 31.93 8.61
N LYS A 41 -10.07 32.65 9.73
CA LYS A 41 -9.96 34.10 9.74
C LYS A 41 -8.62 34.60 9.22
N GLU A 42 -7.52 33.96 9.62
CA GLU A 42 -6.15 34.28 9.15
C GLU A 42 -6.03 34.08 7.63
N LEU A 43 -6.61 33.01 7.10
CA LEU A 43 -6.58 32.67 5.69
C LEU A 43 -7.63 33.44 4.86
N GLY A 44 -8.57 34.11 5.50
CA GLY A 44 -9.65 34.85 4.85
C GLY A 44 -10.69 33.96 4.14
N CYS A 45 -10.74 32.67 4.45
CA CYS A 45 -11.65 31.72 3.82
C CYS A 45 -12.04 30.58 4.77
N THR A 46 -13.23 30.00 4.54
CA THR A 46 -13.67 28.81 5.30
C THR A 46 -13.04 27.55 4.79
N LEU A 47 -12.53 26.70 5.67
CA LEU A 47 -11.89 25.44 5.34
C LEU A 47 -12.88 24.26 5.44
N PHE A 48 -13.91 24.37 6.27
CA PHE A 48 -14.95 23.36 6.43
C PHE A 48 -16.34 23.88 6.13
N ARG A 49 -17.12 23.07 5.44
CA ARG A 49 -18.57 23.23 5.33
C ARG A 49 -19.22 22.40 6.45
N ARG A 50 -20.09 23.03 7.24
CA ARG A 50 -20.73 22.38 8.40
C ARG A 50 -22.14 21.84 8.10
N LYS A 51 -22.78 22.28 7.03
CA LYS A 51 -24.14 21.89 6.61
C LYS A 51 -24.22 21.78 5.09
N PRO A 52 -25.04 20.85 4.51
CA PRO A 52 -25.82 19.81 5.19
C PRO A 52 -24.91 18.74 5.84
N ASP A 53 -23.74 18.43 5.25
CA ASP A 53 -22.78 17.46 5.74
C ASP A 53 -21.45 18.14 6.04
N PHE A 54 -20.74 17.62 7.06
CA PHE A 54 -19.40 18.07 7.39
C PHE A 54 -18.40 17.63 6.31
N ALA A 55 -17.81 18.57 5.61
CA ALA A 55 -16.85 18.32 4.54
C ALA A 55 -15.85 19.46 4.37
N MET A 56 -14.69 19.18 3.79
CA MET A 56 -13.75 20.21 3.38
C MET A 56 -14.33 21.04 2.25
N THR A 57 -14.11 22.36 2.27
CA THR A 57 -14.32 23.25 1.15
C THR A 57 -13.23 23.04 0.09
N TYR A 58 -13.29 23.75 -1.04
CA TYR A 58 -12.17 23.78 -1.98
C TYR A 58 -10.90 24.34 -1.31
N ALA A 59 -11.02 25.48 -0.60
CA ALA A 59 -9.91 26.06 0.16
C ALA A 59 -9.39 25.08 1.23
N GLY A 60 -10.28 24.33 1.88
CA GLY A 60 -9.91 23.26 2.82
C GLY A 60 -9.02 22.22 2.13
N ARG A 61 -9.41 21.70 0.99
CA ARG A 61 -8.58 20.72 0.24
C ARG A 61 -7.21 21.28 -0.12
N VAL A 62 -7.16 22.51 -0.60
CA VAL A 62 -5.88 23.19 -0.90
C VAL A 62 -5.02 23.30 0.37
N PHE A 63 -5.62 23.78 1.47
CA PHE A 63 -4.91 23.89 2.74
C PHE A 63 -4.44 22.53 3.27
N TYR A 64 -5.24 21.48 3.11
CA TYR A 64 -4.89 20.11 3.48
C TYR A 64 -3.58 19.65 2.83
N GLU A 65 -3.44 19.87 1.51
CA GLU A 65 -2.22 19.50 0.79
C GLU A 65 -0.97 20.22 1.33
N TYR A 66 -1.09 21.51 1.63
CA TYR A 66 0.02 22.25 2.23
C TYR A 66 0.28 21.82 3.68
N ALA A 67 -0.75 21.67 4.50
CA ALA A 67 -0.64 21.29 5.89
C ALA A 67 0.08 19.94 6.07
N ARG A 68 -0.23 18.95 5.22
CA ARG A 68 0.45 17.66 5.20
C ARG A 68 1.94 17.78 4.88
N ARG A 69 2.29 18.58 3.88
CA ARG A 69 3.69 18.81 3.49
C ARG A 69 4.46 19.48 4.60
N PHE A 70 3.88 20.47 5.26
CA PHE A 70 4.50 21.14 6.41
C PHE A 70 4.68 20.21 7.60
N ASP A 71 3.69 19.37 7.91
CA ASP A 71 3.79 18.40 9.02
C ASP A 71 4.88 17.34 8.73
N SER A 72 4.94 16.85 7.48
CA SER A 72 6.00 15.93 7.04
C SER A 72 7.39 16.57 7.14
N LEU A 73 7.55 17.81 6.66
CA LEU A 73 8.82 18.52 6.72
C LEU A 73 9.24 18.81 8.17
N TYR A 74 8.29 19.17 9.02
CA TYR A 74 8.57 19.39 10.45
C TYR A 74 9.02 18.11 11.14
N ARG A 75 8.40 16.97 10.84
CA ARG A 75 8.83 15.66 11.34
C ARG A 75 10.23 15.31 10.86
N SER A 76 10.52 15.52 9.57
CA SER A 76 11.87 15.30 9.01
C SER A 76 12.92 16.15 9.73
N MET A 77 12.65 17.43 9.94
CA MET A 77 13.51 18.32 10.71
C MET A 77 13.74 17.79 12.13
N ARG A 78 12.69 17.39 12.84
CA ARG A 78 12.81 16.82 14.19
C ARG A 78 13.69 15.56 14.20
N GLN A 79 13.51 14.70 13.23
CA GLN A 79 14.32 13.48 13.08
C GLN A 79 15.80 13.79 12.82
N GLU A 80 16.10 14.82 12.01
CA GLU A 80 17.47 15.28 11.78
C GLU A 80 18.11 15.79 13.08
N PHE A 81 17.39 16.57 13.87
CA PHE A 81 17.87 17.03 15.16
C PHE A 81 18.07 15.90 16.18
N ASP A 82 17.22 14.89 16.17
CA ASP A 82 17.39 13.70 16.99
C ASP A 82 18.68 12.93 16.61
N ASP A 83 18.95 12.80 15.30
CA ASP A 83 20.18 12.17 14.82
C ASP A 83 21.44 13.01 15.15
N ILE A 84 21.38 14.34 15.04
CA ILE A 84 22.47 15.27 15.41
C ILE A 84 22.76 15.19 16.92
N SER A 85 21.72 15.11 17.75
CA SER A 85 21.88 15.01 19.21
C SER A 85 22.36 13.64 19.69
N GLY A 86 22.59 12.69 18.76
CA GLY A 86 23.03 11.34 19.07
C GLY A 86 21.94 10.47 19.69
N ASN A 87 20.68 10.90 19.66
CA ASN A 87 19.54 10.13 20.11
C ASN A 87 19.22 9.06 19.07
N LYS A 88 19.84 7.89 19.22
CA LYS A 88 19.68 6.73 18.31
C LYS A 88 18.36 5.98 18.52
N ALA A 89 17.55 6.38 19.48
CA ALA A 89 16.24 5.80 19.72
C ALA A 89 15.19 6.47 18.82
N GLY A 90 14.19 5.72 18.39
CA GLY A 90 13.09 6.26 17.60
C GLY A 90 12.18 5.18 17.04
N GLU A 91 11.19 5.60 16.28
CA GLU A 91 10.28 4.72 15.56
C GLU A 91 10.56 4.85 14.04
N LEU A 92 10.52 3.72 13.32
CA LEU A 92 10.46 3.67 11.86
C LEU A 92 9.17 2.95 11.48
N SER A 93 8.28 3.64 10.79
CA SER A 93 7.02 3.09 10.31
C SER A 93 7.18 2.52 8.91
N VAL A 94 6.88 1.22 8.77
CA VAL A 94 7.05 0.46 7.53
C VAL A 94 5.70 -0.05 7.06
N GLY A 95 5.32 0.30 5.84
CA GLY A 95 4.08 -0.11 5.21
C GLY A 95 4.28 -1.21 4.17
N VAL A 96 3.36 -2.17 4.13
CA VAL A 96 3.39 -3.28 3.17
C VAL A 96 1.98 -3.87 2.98
N ALA A 97 1.72 -4.49 1.84
CA ALA A 97 0.51 -5.30 1.67
C ALA A 97 0.60 -6.56 2.55
N PRO A 98 -0.49 -6.97 3.26
CA PRO A 98 -0.45 -8.03 4.28
C PRO A 98 0.19 -9.32 3.81
N THR A 99 -0.28 -9.86 2.68
CA THR A 99 0.23 -11.13 2.13
C THR A 99 1.73 -11.06 1.83
N ARG A 100 2.20 -9.94 1.26
CA ARG A 100 3.63 -9.75 0.96
C ARG A 100 4.44 -9.56 2.23
N GLY A 101 3.91 -8.81 3.21
CA GLY A 101 4.56 -8.55 4.49
C GLY A 101 4.92 -9.83 5.24
N ARG A 102 4.04 -10.83 5.21
CA ARG A 102 4.24 -12.14 5.84
C ARG A 102 5.54 -12.83 5.42
N PHE A 103 5.94 -12.71 4.15
CA PHE A 103 7.13 -13.39 3.63
C PHE A 103 8.35 -12.48 3.55
N LEU A 104 8.14 -11.21 3.24
CA LEU A 104 9.21 -10.25 3.03
C LEU A 104 9.81 -9.73 4.34
N LEU A 105 8.97 -9.38 5.31
CA LEU A 105 9.44 -8.66 6.50
C LEU A 105 10.22 -9.49 7.51
N PRO A 106 9.91 -10.77 7.81
CA PRO A 106 10.61 -11.50 8.87
C PRO A 106 12.12 -11.56 8.69
N PRO A 107 12.71 -11.94 7.54
CA PRO A 107 14.15 -11.94 7.35
C PRO A 107 14.76 -10.54 7.41
N ILE A 108 14.09 -9.54 6.82
CA ILE A 108 14.54 -8.13 6.84
C ILE A 108 14.58 -7.61 8.28
N LEU A 109 13.49 -7.79 9.03
CA LEU A 109 13.41 -7.31 10.42
C LEU A 109 14.43 -8.01 11.33
N SER A 110 14.65 -9.30 11.12
CA SER A 110 15.67 -10.05 11.87
C SER A 110 17.07 -9.47 11.62
N ALA A 111 17.42 -9.16 10.39
CA ALA A 111 18.70 -8.56 10.03
C ALA A 111 18.82 -7.11 10.53
N TYR A 112 17.79 -6.30 10.31
CA TYR A 112 17.78 -4.90 10.74
C TYR A 112 17.89 -4.71 12.24
N ARG A 113 17.20 -5.54 13.05
CA ARG A 113 17.28 -5.47 14.52
C ARG A 113 18.67 -5.80 15.06
N LYS A 114 19.49 -6.58 14.36
CA LYS A 114 20.89 -6.80 14.72
C LYS A 114 21.75 -5.55 14.50
N LEU A 115 21.40 -4.76 13.47
CA LEU A 115 22.10 -3.52 13.14
C LEU A 115 21.64 -2.32 13.98
N ARG A 116 20.32 -2.25 14.27
CA ARG A 116 19.65 -1.12 14.95
C ARG A 116 18.78 -1.62 16.10
N THR A 117 19.37 -1.79 17.28
CA THR A 117 18.68 -2.32 18.46
C THR A 117 17.70 -1.33 19.11
N ASN A 118 17.91 -0.04 18.92
CA ASN A 118 17.16 1.04 19.59
C ASN A 118 16.08 1.67 18.72
N ILE A 119 15.81 1.13 17.52
CA ILE A 119 14.74 1.59 16.65
C ILE A 119 13.54 0.65 16.80
N GLN A 120 12.41 1.21 17.19
CA GLN A 120 11.14 0.50 17.17
C GLN A 120 10.59 0.47 15.74
N ILE A 121 10.20 -0.69 15.24
CA ILE A 121 9.53 -0.81 13.95
C ILE A 121 8.02 -0.88 14.18
N ARG A 122 7.28 0.04 13.55
CA ARG A 122 5.82 0.03 13.49
C ARG A 122 5.38 -0.44 12.11
N LEU A 123 4.74 -1.60 12.04
CA LEU A 123 4.21 -2.12 10.79
C LEU A 123 2.82 -1.55 10.50
N VAL A 124 2.57 -1.20 9.23
CA VAL A 124 1.28 -0.76 8.72
C VAL A 124 0.94 -1.66 7.54
N GLU A 125 -0.08 -2.49 7.71
CA GLU A 125 -0.51 -3.44 6.70
C GLU A 125 -1.83 -2.97 6.10
N THR A 126 -1.79 -2.62 4.80
CA THR A 126 -2.96 -2.12 4.07
C THR A 126 -2.75 -2.24 2.56
N THR A 127 -3.68 -1.71 1.76
CA THR A 127 -3.62 -1.77 0.29
C THR A 127 -2.52 -0.89 -0.30
N ASN A 128 -2.11 -1.19 -1.52
CA ASN A 128 -1.05 -0.44 -2.22
C ASN A 128 -1.39 1.07 -2.34
N SER A 129 -2.63 1.40 -2.69
CA SER A 129 -3.10 2.78 -2.81
C SER A 129 -3.11 3.52 -1.46
N ASP A 130 -3.57 2.86 -0.39
CA ASP A 130 -3.58 3.45 0.95
C ASP A 130 -2.14 3.63 1.49
N LEU A 131 -1.22 2.69 1.18
CA LEU A 131 0.20 2.84 1.50
C LEU A 131 0.81 4.08 0.86
N ILE A 132 0.56 4.29 -0.45
CA ILE A 132 1.06 5.46 -1.18
C ILE A 132 0.45 6.74 -0.60
N SER A 133 -0.85 6.76 -0.34
CA SER A 133 -1.52 7.90 0.28
C SER A 133 -0.90 8.24 1.64
N ARG A 134 -0.73 7.25 2.52
CA ARG A 134 -0.13 7.43 3.85
C ARG A 134 1.34 7.82 3.80
N LEU A 135 2.09 7.34 2.81
CA LEU A 135 3.47 7.79 2.58
C LEU A 135 3.47 9.28 2.23
N LEU A 136 2.65 9.70 1.26
CA LEU A 136 2.53 11.09 0.85
C LEU A 136 2.05 12.01 1.98
N ASP A 137 1.22 11.48 2.89
CA ASP A 137 0.77 12.16 4.11
C ASP A 137 1.84 12.18 5.21
N GLY A 138 2.97 11.49 5.00
CA GLY A 138 4.00 11.32 6.00
C GLY A 138 3.54 10.47 7.21
N GLY A 139 2.46 9.73 7.10
CA GLY A 139 1.99 8.79 8.13
C GLY A 139 2.77 7.49 8.19
N ILE A 140 3.57 7.21 7.16
CA ILE A 140 4.49 6.07 7.05
C ILE A 140 5.82 6.60 6.52
N ASP A 141 6.93 6.08 7.03
CA ASP A 141 8.28 6.51 6.63
C ASP A 141 8.77 5.79 5.37
N LEU A 142 8.44 4.50 5.23
CA LEU A 142 8.85 3.64 4.12
C LEU A 142 7.73 2.67 3.78
N ILE A 143 7.50 2.43 2.48
CA ILE A 143 6.55 1.43 2.00
C ILE A 143 7.21 0.45 1.04
N PHE A 144 6.73 -0.81 1.05
CA PHE A 144 6.97 -1.79 0.00
C PHE A 144 5.75 -1.84 -0.90
N ALA A 145 5.88 -1.27 -2.09
CA ALA A 145 4.78 -1.13 -3.03
C ALA A 145 5.28 -1.10 -4.47
N SER A 146 4.38 -1.30 -5.42
CA SER A 146 4.63 -0.91 -6.81
C SER A 146 4.35 0.57 -6.96
N VAL A 147 5.39 1.36 -7.14
CA VAL A 147 5.35 2.82 -7.30
C VAL A 147 6.03 3.19 -8.61
N ASN A 148 5.48 4.18 -9.30
CA ASN A 148 6.11 4.73 -10.50
C ASN A 148 7.49 5.33 -10.13
N GLU A 149 8.53 4.96 -10.87
CA GLU A 149 9.91 5.45 -10.66
C GLU A 149 10.03 6.97 -10.73
N ASP A 150 9.29 7.58 -11.65
CA ASP A 150 9.34 9.02 -11.92
C ASP A 150 8.43 9.84 -11.01
N HIS A 151 7.95 9.26 -9.89
CA HIS A 151 7.06 10.01 -9.01
C HIS A 151 7.77 11.25 -8.43
N PRO A 152 7.19 12.46 -8.56
CA PRO A 152 7.89 13.70 -8.23
C PRO A 152 8.28 13.82 -6.74
N LEU A 153 7.48 13.23 -5.85
CA LEU A 153 7.62 13.35 -4.39
C LEU A 153 8.17 12.09 -3.72
N ILE A 154 8.27 10.96 -4.43
CA ILE A 154 8.68 9.68 -3.86
C ILE A 154 10.04 9.27 -4.43
N ALA A 155 10.99 9.01 -3.56
CA ALA A 155 12.21 8.28 -3.90
C ALA A 155 11.96 6.79 -3.72
N SER A 156 12.55 5.96 -4.57
CA SER A 156 12.34 4.53 -4.46
C SER A 156 13.55 3.75 -4.94
N LYS A 157 13.73 2.55 -4.38
CA LYS A 157 14.75 1.59 -4.76
C LYS A 157 14.08 0.26 -5.08
N LYS A 158 14.38 -0.31 -6.25
CA LYS A 158 13.86 -1.63 -6.63
C LYS A 158 14.46 -2.68 -5.71
N ILE A 159 13.61 -3.52 -5.12
CA ILE A 159 14.04 -4.62 -4.25
C ILE A 159 14.01 -5.94 -5.03
N PHE A 160 12.89 -6.26 -5.68
CA PHE A 160 12.77 -7.43 -6.55
C PHE A 160 11.68 -7.21 -7.60
N GLU A 161 11.54 -8.18 -8.49
CA GLU A 161 10.54 -8.17 -9.55
C GLU A 161 9.61 -9.37 -9.39
N GLU A 162 8.34 -9.18 -9.63
CA GLU A 162 7.31 -10.22 -9.63
C GLU A 162 6.77 -10.43 -11.05
N GLU A 163 6.71 -11.68 -11.50
CA GLU A 163 6.17 -12.09 -12.79
C GLU A 163 4.71 -12.51 -12.63
N MET A 164 3.79 -11.88 -13.37
CA MET A 164 2.39 -12.22 -13.31
C MET A 164 2.05 -13.50 -14.05
N ARG A 165 1.22 -14.33 -13.44
CA ARG A 165 0.69 -15.57 -13.98
C ARG A 165 -0.82 -15.66 -13.82
N LEU A 166 -1.42 -16.38 -14.76
CA LEU A 166 -2.77 -16.89 -14.63
C LEU A 166 -2.65 -18.33 -14.13
N LEU A 167 -3.26 -18.60 -12.97
CA LEU A 167 -3.34 -19.92 -12.34
C LEU A 167 -4.71 -20.52 -12.63
N ILE A 168 -4.75 -21.75 -13.15
CA ILE A 168 -6.00 -22.42 -13.55
C ILE A 168 -5.98 -23.84 -13.03
N PRO A 169 -6.90 -24.25 -12.16
CA PRO A 169 -7.08 -25.65 -11.81
C PRO A 169 -7.36 -26.49 -13.06
N GLU A 170 -6.59 -27.55 -13.27
CA GLU A 170 -6.75 -28.41 -14.45
C GLU A 170 -8.13 -29.11 -14.52
N SER A 171 -8.79 -29.29 -13.35
CA SER A 171 -10.14 -29.82 -13.23
C SER A 171 -11.20 -28.98 -13.93
N LEU A 172 -10.97 -27.67 -14.08
CA LEU A 172 -11.92 -26.75 -14.71
C LEU A 172 -11.92 -26.81 -16.24
N LEU A 173 -10.91 -27.47 -16.84
CA LEU A 173 -10.69 -27.45 -18.27
C LEU A 173 -10.46 -28.87 -18.83
N PRO A 174 -11.19 -29.25 -19.89
CA PRO A 174 -10.85 -30.45 -20.67
C PRO A 174 -9.43 -30.39 -21.21
N ALA A 175 -8.78 -31.54 -21.40
CA ALA A 175 -7.39 -31.64 -21.89
C ALA A 175 -7.15 -30.89 -23.23
N LYS A 176 -8.16 -30.91 -24.13
CA LYS A 176 -8.11 -30.17 -25.40
C LYS A 176 -8.00 -28.64 -25.19
N ASP A 177 -8.75 -28.10 -24.20
CA ASP A 177 -8.79 -26.67 -23.92
C ASP A 177 -7.54 -26.21 -23.18
N ARG A 178 -6.96 -27.04 -22.30
CA ARG A 178 -5.66 -26.81 -21.69
C ARG A 178 -4.54 -26.65 -22.74
N ARG A 179 -4.57 -27.47 -23.82
CA ARG A 179 -3.61 -27.33 -24.93
C ARG A 179 -3.81 -26.04 -25.72
N ARG A 180 -5.07 -25.62 -25.96
CA ARG A 180 -5.39 -24.34 -26.61
C ARG A 180 -4.83 -23.17 -25.81
N ILE A 181 -5.07 -23.14 -24.50
CA ILE A 181 -4.58 -22.09 -23.62
C ILE A 181 -3.05 -22.02 -23.60
N LYS A 182 -2.37 -23.18 -23.52
CA LYS A 182 -0.88 -23.23 -23.62
C LYS A 182 -0.34 -22.67 -24.94
N ASN A 183 -1.15 -22.71 -26.00
CA ASN A 183 -0.82 -22.17 -27.30
C ASN A 183 -1.30 -20.74 -27.54
N GLY A 184 -1.79 -20.05 -26.48
CA GLY A 184 -2.23 -18.65 -26.54
C GLY A 184 -3.68 -18.43 -26.96
N ASP A 185 -4.48 -19.47 -27.13
CA ASP A 185 -5.92 -19.36 -27.37
C ASP A 185 -6.68 -19.40 -26.05
N PHE A 186 -7.04 -18.24 -25.56
CA PHE A 186 -7.71 -18.04 -24.26
C PHE A 186 -9.24 -18.09 -24.30
N ALA A 187 -9.86 -18.30 -25.47
CA ALA A 187 -11.33 -18.38 -25.59
C ALA A 187 -11.99 -19.40 -24.63
N PRO A 188 -11.37 -20.56 -24.31
CA PRO A 188 -11.96 -21.50 -23.34
C PRO A 188 -12.16 -20.93 -21.95
N LEU A 189 -11.44 -19.88 -21.56
CA LEU A 189 -11.56 -19.26 -20.23
C LEU A 189 -12.91 -18.58 -19.99
N ALA A 190 -13.66 -18.25 -21.03
CA ALA A 190 -15.03 -17.69 -20.88
C ALA A 190 -15.99 -18.65 -20.12
N ALA A 191 -15.68 -19.94 -20.07
CA ALA A 191 -16.46 -20.94 -19.32
C ALA A 191 -15.96 -21.13 -17.89
N CYS A 192 -14.73 -20.69 -17.57
CA CYS A 192 -14.13 -20.88 -16.24
C CYS A 192 -14.68 -19.92 -15.22
N PRO A 193 -14.88 -20.36 -13.96
CA PRO A 193 -15.08 -19.45 -12.84
C PRO A 193 -13.75 -18.74 -12.51
N PHE A 194 -13.82 -17.45 -12.17
CA PHE A 194 -12.69 -16.65 -11.75
C PHE A 194 -12.81 -16.22 -10.30
N LEU A 195 -11.68 -16.20 -9.62
CA LEU A 195 -11.50 -15.69 -8.28
C LEU A 195 -10.71 -14.37 -8.38
N MET A 196 -11.31 -13.27 -8.01
CA MET A 196 -10.73 -11.94 -8.24
C MET A 196 -10.51 -11.18 -6.94
N MET A 197 -9.48 -10.36 -6.92
CA MET A 197 -9.36 -9.35 -5.88
C MET A 197 -10.48 -8.31 -6.03
N ASN A 198 -11.18 -8.01 -4.93
CA ASN A 198 -12.30 -7.06 -4.94
C ASN A 198 -11.87 -5.58 -4.92
N GLN A 199 -10.57 -5.32 -4.89
CA GLN A 199 -10.01 -3.97 -4.89
C GLN A 199 -9.65 -3.59 -6.33
N GLN A 200 -10.28 -2.53 -6.83
CA GLN A 200 -10.06 -2.04 -8.21
C GLN A 200 -8.61 -1.60 -8.50
N GLU A 201 -7.83 -1.34 -7.45
CA GLU A 201 -6.44 -0.87 -7.55
C GLU A 201 -5.41 -1.96 -7.18
N ASP A 202 -5.84 -3.19 -6.92
CA ASP A 202 -4.93 -4.30 -6.75
C ASP A 202 -4.28 -4.67 -8.08
N ILE A 203 -2.95 -4.87 -8.08
CA ILE A 203 -2.19 -5.13 -9.31
C ILE A 203 -2.72 -6.37 -10.03
N SER A 204 -3.06 -7.43 -9.30
CA SER A 204 -3.60 -8.66 -9.89
C SER A 204 -4.96 -8.41 -10.54
N GLY A 205 -5.80 -7.57 -9.92
CA GLY A 205 -7.08 -7.14 -10.47
C GLY A 205 -6.92 -6.28 -11.72
N VAL A 206 -5.98 -5.33 -11.71
CA VAL A 206 -5.69 -4.45 -12.85
C VAL A 206 -5.19 -5.27 -14.04
N ILE A 207 -4.20 -6.15 -13.82
CA ILE A 207 -3.63 -7.00 -14.89
C ILE A 207 -4.68 -8.00 -15.38
N GLY A 208 -5.47 -8.60 -14.47
CA GLY A 208 -6.55 -9.52 -14.83
C GLY A 208 -7.61 -8.88 -15.71
N ASN A 209 -8.06 -7.66 -15.38
CA ASN A 209 -9.01 -6.92 -16.21
C ASN A 209 -8.44 -6.56 -17.58
N ALA A 210 -7.19 -6.08 -17.63
CA ALA A 210 -6.51 -5.80 -18.88
C ALA A 210 -6.34 -7.07 -19.76
N PHE A 211 -6.10 -8.23 -19.13
CA PHE A 211 -6.06 -9.51 -19.82
C PHE A 211 -7.42 -9.86 -20.43
N PHE A 212 -8.52 -9.74 -19.67
CA PHE A 212 -9.87 -10.01 -20.19
C PHE A 212 -10.22 -9.10 -21.37
N ASP A 213 -9.95 -7.80 -21.25
CA ASP A 213 -10.21 -6.82 -22.31
C ASP A 213 -9.41 -7.15 -23.58
N ARG A 214 -8.12 -7.48 -23.45
CA ARG A 214 -7.22 -7.83 -24.55
C ARG A 214 -7.70 -9.06 -25.32
N HIS A 215 -8.27 -10.04 -24.61
CA HIS A 215 -8.71 -11.31 -25.20
C HIS A 215 -10.22 -11.41 -25.45
N GLY A 216 -10.97 -10.32 -25.22
CA GLY A 216 -12.43 -10.27 -25.42
C GLY A 216 -13.19 -11.26 -24.53
N ILE A 217 -12.71 -11.51 -23.31
CA ILE A 217 -13.29 -12.45 -22.37
C ILE A 217 -14.19 -11.69 -21.41
N VAL A 218 -15.44 -12.16 -21.25
CA VAL A 218 -16.33 -11.72 -20.17
C VAL A 218 -16.19 -12.73 -19.04
N PRO A 219 -15.49 -12.39 -17.92
CA PRO A 219 -15.20 -13.36 -16.87
C PRO A 219 -16.45 -13.70 -16.06
N LYS A 220 -16.58 -14.96 -15.65
CA LYS A 220 -17.54 -15.40 -14.64
C LYS A 220 -16.89 -15.28 -13.26
N ILE A 221 -17.12 -14.17 -12.57
CA ILE A 221 -16.59 -13.99 -11.22
C ILE A 221 -17.36 -14.85 -10.24
N ALA A 222 -16.74 -15.92 -9.72
CA ALA A 222 -17.33 -16.80 -8.73
C ALA A 222 -17.14 -16.26 -7.31
N VAL A 223 -15.96 -15.71 -7.03
CA VAL A 223 -15.63 -15.13 -5.72
C VAL A 223 -14.83 -13.83 -5.92
N ALA A 224 -15.15 -12.81 -5.13
CA ALA A 224 -14.34 -11.62 -4.98
C ALA A 224 -13.91 -11.50 -3.51
N SER A 225 -12.60 -11.29 -3.26
CA SER A 225 -12.03 -11.20 -1.91
C SER A 225 -11.00 -10.08 -1.83
N GLY A 226 -10.88 -9.44 -0.66
CA GLY A 226 -9.79 -8.51 -0.33
C GLY A 226 -8.50 -9.21 0.12
N ASN A 227 -8.49 -10.55 0.19
CA ASN A 227 -7.37 -11.34 0.69
C ASN A 227 -6.84 -12.29 -0.40
N MET A 228 -5.61 -12.06 -0.83
CA MET A 228 -4.96 -12.88 -1.87
C MET A 228 -4.70 -14.30 -1.39
N GLU A 229 -4.41 -14.54 -0.11
CA GLU A 229 -4.23 -15.91 0.41
C GLU A 229 -5.51 -16.73 0.25
N THR A 230 -6.67 -16.13 0.56
CA THR A 230 -7.98 -16.78 0.34
C THR A 230 -8.22 -17.10 -1.14
N ILE A 231 -7.88 -16.16 -2.05
CA ILE A 231 -7.99 -16.38 -3.49
C ILE A 231 -7.12 -17.58 -3.93
N LEU A 232 -5.88 -17.64 -3.48
CA LEU A 232 -4.95 -18.71 -3.84
C LEU A 232 -5.35 -20.06 -3.22
N ASP A 233 -5.83 -20.08 -1.98
CA ASP A 233 -6.34 -21.29 -1.34
C ASP A 233 -7.54 -21.86 -2.07
N LEU A 234 -8.48 -21.01 -2.49
CA LEU A 234 -9.64 -21.43 -3.30
C LEU A 234 -9.21 -21.92 -4.69
N CYS A 235 -8.22 -21.27 -5.31
CA CYS A 235 -7.66 -21.72 -6.59
C CYS A 235 -7.02 -23.11 -6.43
N LEU A 236 -6.23 -23.33 -5.39
CA LEU A 236 -5.63 -24.63 -5.09
C LEU A 236 -6.68 -25.71 -4.80
N ALA A 237 -7.82 -25.32 -4.21
CA ALA A 237 -8.96 -26.21 -3.99
C ALA A 237 -9.77 -26.53 -5.28
N GLY A 238 -9.46 -25.87 -6.40
CA GLY A 238 -10.15 -26.13 -7.67
C GLY A 238 -11.38 -25.26 -7.95
N GLU A 239 -11.63 -24.23 -7.12
CA GLU A 239 -12.89 -23.44 -7.15
C GLU A 239 -12.89 -22.36 -8.27
N GLY A 240 -11.73 -22.00 -8.82
CA GLY A 240 -11.66 -21.02 -9.90
C GLY A 240 -10.24 -20.68 -10.32
N ALA A 241 -10.13 -20.02 -11.47
CA ALA A 241 -8.86 -19.46 -11.96
C ALA A 241 -8.60 -18.08 -11.32
N CYS A 242 -7.32 -17.73 -11.14
CA CYS A 242 -6.95 -16.43 -10.57
C CYS A 242 -5.65 -15.88 -11.15
N PHE A 243 -5.43 -14.58 -10.93
CA PHE A 243 -4.19 -13.90 -11.29
C PHE A 243 -3.34 -13.68 -10.03
N CYS A 244 -2.06 -14.06 -10.09
CA CYS A 244 -1.11 -13.86 -9.01
C CYS A 244 0.31 -13.80 -9.54
N SER A 245 1.23 -13.18 -8.80
CA SER A 245 2.66 -13.30 -9.13
C SER A 245 3.17 -14.71 -8.84
N LYS A 246 4.10 -15.15 -9.66
CA LYS A 246 4.79 -16.44 -9.52
C LYS A 246 5.45 -16.57 -8.15
N GLU A 247 6.12 -15.50 -7.73
CA GLU A 247 6.88 -15.44 -6.49
C GLU A 247 5.96 -15.57 -5.26
N LEU A 248 4.81 -14.89 -5.29
CA LEU A 248 3.83 -14.96 -4.20
C LEU A 248 3.14 -16.31 -4.15
N ALA A 249 2.72 -16.86 -5.31
CA ALA A 249 2.12 -18.19 -5.39
C ALA A 249 3.08 -19.26 -4.85
N ALA A 250 4.36 -19.22 -5.25
CA ALA A 250 5.37 -20.16 -4.77
C ALA A 250 5.54 -20.11 -3.23
N LYS A 251 5.43 -18.92 -2.62
CA LYS A 251 5.53 -18.79 -1.16
C LYS A 251 4.30 -19.30 -0.42
N ILE A 252 3.10 -19.13 -1.00
CA ILE A 252 1.84 -19.57 -0.37
C ILE A 252 1.66 -21.08 -0.56
N PHE A 253 2.11 -21.61 -1.69
CA PHE A 253 2.01 -23.05 -1.98
C PHE A 253 3.19 -23.87 -1.45
N ASP A 254 4.16 -23.22 -0.78
CA ASP A 254 5.32 -23.93 -0.22
C ASP A 254 4.88 -25.10 0.68
N GLY A 255 5.36 -26.31 0.38
CA GLY A 255 4.97 -27.56 1.03
C GLY A 255 3.59 -28.10 0.65
N ARG A 256 2.89 -27.53 -0.33
CA ARG A 256 1.57 -27.97 -0.83
C ARG A 256 1.68 -28.50 -2.26
N ASP A 257 0.80 -29.43 -2.63
CA ASP A 257 0.74 -29.95 -4.00
C ASP A 257 -0.04 -28.98 -4.92
N ASP A 258 0.68 -28.27 -5.76
CA ASP A 258 0.16 -27.36 -6.79
C ASP A 258 0.32 -27.94 -8.22
N SER A 259 0.72 -29.21 -8.36
CA SER A 259 0.99 -29.86 -9.64
C SER A 259 -0.23 -29.93 -10.57
N HIS A 260 -1.43 -29.81 -10.00
CA HIS A 260 -2.70 -29.79 -10.73
C HIS A 260 -3.12 -28.38 -11.20
N LEU A 261 -2.29 -27.37 -10.95
CA LEU A 261 -2.50 -26.01 -11.46
C LEU A 261 -1.75 -25.77 -12.77
N LEU A 262 -2.48 -25.39 -13.80
CA LEU A 262 -1.89 -24.85 -15.00
C LEU A 262 -1.46 -23.41 -14.73
N GLN A 263 -0.17 -23.13 -14.83
CA GLN A 263 0.41 -21.81 -14.61
C GLN A 263 0.81 -21.19 -15.94
N ILE A 264 0.13 -20.15 -16.38
CA ILE A 264 0.36 -19.45 -17.66
C ILE A 264 1.07 -18.13 -17.40
N PRO A 265 2.31 -17.94 -17.90
CA PRO A 265 2.98 -16.64 -17.85
C PRO A 265 2.20 -15.63 -18.70
N LEU A 266 2.01 -14.42 -18.16
CA LEU A 266 1.32 -13.36 -18.90
C LEU A 266 2.29 -12.46 -19.68
N GLY A 267 3.60 -12.60 -19.47
CA GLY A 267 4.62 -11.73 -20.04
C GLY A 267 4.66 -10.33 -19.41
N GLU A 268 3.96 -10.15 -18.31
CA GLU A 268 3.90 -8.90 -17.56
C GLU A 268 4.61 -9.09 -16.21
N SER A 269 5.43 -8.11 -15.84
CA SER A 269 6.10 -8.06 -14.54
C SER A 269 5.95 -6.70 -13.90
N PHE A 270 6.15 -6.63 -12.59
CA PHE A 270 6.17 -5.38 -11.86
C PHE A 270 7.21 -5.42 -10.73
N SER A 271 7.78 -4.25 -10.48
CA SER A 271 8.81 -4.12 -9.45
C SER A 271 8.18 -3.83 -8.09
N ILE A 272 8.62 -4.56 -7.08
CA ILE A 272 8.40 -4.18 -5.69
C ILE A 272 9.56 -3.29 -5.27
N ARG A 273 9.20 -2.12 -4.80
CA ARG A 273 10.14 -1.05 -4.47
C ARG A 273 10.02 -0.69 -2.99
N ALA A 274 11.15 -0.50 -2.33
CA ALA A 274 11.20 0.26 -1.09
C ALA A 274 11.12 1.74 -1.45
N SER A 275 10.12 2.44 -0.93
CA SER A 275 9.79 3.80 -1.35
C SER A 275 9.59 4.71 -0.14
N TRP A 276 10.10 5.94 -0.21
CA TRP A 276 10.02 6.96 0.85
C TRP A 276 9.88 8.35 0.26
N LEU A 277 9.52 9.34 1.08
CA LEU A 277 9.40 10.73 0.62
C LEU A 277 10.76 11.34 0.26
N LYS A 278 10.81 12.07 -0.84
CA LYS A 278 11.94 12.95 -1.18
C LYS A 278 11.93 14.15 -0.23
N THR A 279 12.77 14.10 0.80
CA THR A 279 12.95 15.17 1.79
C THR A 279 14.40 15.65 1.76
N PRO A 280 14.70 16.90 2.21
CA PRO A 280 16.08 17.40 2.30
C PRO A 280 16.98 16.53 3.17
N TYR A 281 16.42 15.88 4.18
CA TYR A 281 17.13 14.96 5.04
C TYR A 281 16.44 13.59 5.04
N ILE A 282 17.21 12.52 4.92
CA ILE A 282 16.74 11.14 5.02
C ILE A 282 17.44 10.50 6.21
N ARG A 283 16.68 10.01 7.18
CA ARG A 283 17.24 9.37 8.38
C ARG A 283 18.16 8.20 8.01
N LYS A 284 19.30 8.14 8.68
CA LYS A 284 20.22 7.00 8.54
C LYS A 284 19.54 5.66 8.86
N ALA A 285 18.64 5.65 9.85
CA ALA A 285 17.86 4.45 10.18
C ALA A 285 17.01 3.93 9.01
N LEU A 286 16.45 4.83 8.20
CA LEU A 286 15.70 4.44 7.00
C LEU A 286 16.62 3.91 5.90
N LEU A 287 17.75 4.58 5.66
CA LEU A 287 18.71 4.12 4.65
C LEU A 287 19.29 2.76 5.01
N ASP A 288 19.69 2.56 6.27
CA ASP A 288 20.17 1.25 6.75
C ASP A 288 19.09 0.16 6.59
N PHE A 289 17.80 0.53 6.74
CA PHE A 289 16.70 -0.41 6.51
C PHE A 289 16.60 -0.79 5.02
N VAL A 290 16.73 0.18 4.13
CA VAL A 290 16.72 -0.06 2.66
C VAL A 290 17.92 -0.94 2.25
N ASP A 291 19.10 -0.68 2.78
CA ASP A 291 20.30 -1.48 2.50
C ASP A 291 20.13 -2.94 2.97
N VAL A 292 19.53 -3.15 4.15
CA VAL A 292 19.19 -4.49 4.64
C VAL A 292 18.18 -5.17 3.74
N CYS A 293 17.21 -4.42 3.20
CA CYS A 293 16.21 -4.99 2.26
C CYS A 293 16.86 -5.51 0.98
N GLU A 294 17.83 -4.81 0.42
CA GLU A 294 18.56 -5.28 -0.76
C GLU A 294 19.37 -6.54 -0.49
N ALA A 295 20.02 -6.60 0.67
CA ALA A 295 20.82 -7.77 1.05
C ALA A 295 19.96 -9.01 1.39
N ALA A 296 18.70 -8.81 1.80
CA ALA A 296 17.77 -9.87 2.20
C ALA A 296 16.70 -10.18 1.16
N ALA A 297 16.72 -9.51 -0.01
CA ALA A 297 15.79 -9.76 -1.10
C ALA A 297 15.92 -11.21 -1.61
N PRO A 298 14.79 -11.85 -1.96
CA PRO A 298 14.78 -13.25 -2.43
C PRO A 298 15.46 -13.42 -3.80
#